data_6e4579006226b20f8b87fb79785c86c7
#
_entry.id   6e4579006226b20f8b87fb79785c86c7
#
_cell.length_a   1.000
_cell.length_b   1.000
_cell.length_c   1.000
_cell.angle_alpha   90.00
_cell.angle_beta   90.00
_cell.angle_gamma   90.00
#
_symmetry.space_group_name_H-M   'P 1'
#
loop_
_entity.id
_entity.type
_entity.pdbx_description
1 polymer ?
#
loop_
_entity_poly.entity_id
_entity_poly.type
_entity_poly.pdbx_seq_one_letter_code
_entity_poly.pdbx_strand_id
1 'polypeptide(L)'
;MTDPLALDPVLPVRQRSERPWNQDLPHDERFAHFEAHVTAGGKIEPNDWMPDEYRTAVLRFVEMHANSELMGVLPEREWIMRAPTLRRKLALTAKVQDEVGHAQLLYRVAEDLGKPREAMLEDLLAGKTKFHNVFHYPTKSWGDIGIIAWLVDAAAIVAQQALRDSSYAPYARTMQKICWEESVHIMHGRDVVVTLVTGTASQRELVQEALNRWWGPLMQMHGPRGDRAKDRDLHWRIKAKTSEELRQEFLTIYVPRLRELGLTIPDPELRYDDEAKTWRYTEPDWDELRSVVTGHGPRSQDRLEFRRLNRDDTRWVRETVLGLQAAAA
;
A
#
# COMPACT_ATOMS: atom_id res chain seq x y z
N MET A 1 45.44 -5.05 9.70
CA MET A 1 44.34 -6.03 9.65
C MET A 1 43.07 -5.20 9.82
N THR A 2 42.36 -4.92 8.76
CA THR A 2 41.06 -4.22 8.80
C THR A 2 40.02 -5.21 9.33
N ASP A 3 39.27 -4.81 10.33
CA ASP A 3 38.17 -5.58 10.91
C ASP A 3 37.12 -5.86 9.82
N PRO A 4 36.85 -7.14 9.47
CA PRO A 4 35.86 -7.50 8.47
C PRO A 4 34.40 -7.25 8.89
N LEU A 5 34.16 -6.78 10.11
CA LEU A 5 32.85 -6.43 10.66
C LEU A 5 32.65 -4.93 10.86
N ALA A 6 33.56 -4.09 10.37
CA ALA A 6 33.30 -2.65 10.33
C ALA A 6 32.11 -2.41 9.40
N LEU A 7 30.91 -2.29 9.98
CA LEU A 7 29.73 -1.78 9.31
C LEU A 7 30.12 -0.41 8.74
N ASP A 8 29.92 -0.21 7.45
CA ASP A 8 30.07 1.10 6.83
C ASP A 8 29.40 2.16 7.68
N PRO A 9 30.06 3.30 7.92
CA PRO A 9 29.45 4.37 8.70
C PRO A 9 28.09 4.70 8.05
N VAL A 10 27.06 4.79 8.89
CA VAL A 10 25.72 5.22 8.49
C VAL A 10 25.88 6.36 7.50
N LEU A 11 25.46 6.14 6.25
CA LEU A 11 25.58 7.12 5.18
C LEU A 11 25.15 8.47 5.74
N PRO A 12 25.96 9.52 5.65
CA PRO A 12 25.63 10.81 6.21
C PRO A 12 24.26 11.19 5.68
N VAL A 13 23.37 11.61 6.56
CA VAL A 13 22.09 12.23 6.19
C VAL A 13 22.41 13.18 5.05
N ARG A 14 21.89 12.92 3.84
CA ARG A 14 22.14 13.74 2.65
C ARG A 14 22.12 15.18 3.10
N GLN A 15 23.21 15.92 2.88
CA GLN A 15 23.24 17.35 3.16
C GLN A 15 22.01 17.92 2.47
N ARG A 16 21.08 18.38 3.29
CA ARG A 16 19.84 19.01 2.82
C ARG A 16 20.26 20.19 2.01
N SER A 17 19.70 20.39 0.82
CA SER A 17 19.95 21.58 0.03
C SER A 17 19.80 22.81 0.92
N GLU A 18 20.81 23.67 0.95
CA GLU A 18 20.94 24.71 1.98
C GLU A 18 19.84 25.79 1.93
N ARG A 19 19.00 25.83 0.89
CA ARG A 19 17.89 26.78 0.77
C ARG A 19 16.65 26.14 0.11
N PRO A 20 15.55 25.97 0.86
CA PRO A 20 14.25 25.74 0.24
C PRO A 20 13.88 26.96 -0.62
N TRP A 21 13.43 26.68 -1.85
CA TRP A 21 13.16 27.68 -2.90
C TRP A 21 12.16 28.79 -2.52
N ASN A 22 11.35 28.62 -1.49
CA ASN A 22 10.31 29.54 -1.06
C ASN A 22 10.47 30.08 0.39
N GLN A 23 11.57 29.82 1.08
CA GLN A 23 11.75 30.26 2.48
C GLN A 23 11.93 31.78 2.64
N ASP A 24 12.43 32.45 1.63
CA ASP A 24 12.71 33.90 1.70
C ASP A 24 11.48 34.77 1.43
N LEU A 25 10.31 34.16 1.10
CA LEU A 25 9.05 34.87 0.89
C LEU A 25 8.38 35.25 2.22
N PRO A 26 7.66 36.40 2.31
CA PRO A 26 6.76 36.70 3.41
C PRO A 26 5.74 35.57 3.61
N HIS A 27 5.30 35.38 4.86
CA HIS A 27 4.47 34.21 5.24
C HIS A 27 3.15 34.16 4.44
N ASP A 28 2.51 35.28 4.21
CA ASP A 28 1.27 35.42 3.41
C ASP A 28 1.46 35.13 1.93
N GLU A 29 2.63 35.44 1.39
CA GLU A 29 2.98 35.11 0.00
C GLU A 29 3.37 33.66 -0.20
N ARG A 30 3.91 32.98 0.83
CA ARG A 30 4.37 31.57 0.76
C ARG A 30 3.25 30.61 0.36
N PHE A 31 2.06 30.80 0.95
CA PHE A 31 0.93 29.92 0.66
C PHE A 31 0.47 30.05 -0.80
N ALA A 32 0.29 31.28 -1.27
CA ALA A 32 -0.10 31.51 -2.66
C ALA A 32 0.94 30.99 -3.66
N HIS A 33 2.23 31.17 -3.33
CA HIS A 33 3.32 30.67 -4.13
C HIS A 33 3.39 29.14 -4.14
N PHE A 34 3.21 28.49 -2.99
CA PHE A 34 3.11 27.04 -2.87
C PHE A 34 1.94 26.49 -3.72
N GLU A 35 0.74 27.06 -3.61
CA GLU A 35 -0.43 26.61 -4.39
C GLU A 35 -0.19 26.77 -5.89
N ALA A 36 0.32 27.92 -6.32
CA ALA A 36 0.65 28.16 -7.72
C ALA A 36 1.68 27.15 -8.25
N HIS A 37 2.73 26.85 -7.46
CA HIS A 37 3.75 25.87 -7.81
C HIS A 37 3.18 24.46 -7.96
N VAL A 38 2.43 23.98 -6.98
CA VAL A 38 1.87 22.64 -6.96
C VAL A 38 0.82 22.45 -8.07
N THR A 39 -0.08 23.42 -8.26
CA THR A 39 -1.12 23.35 -9.30
C THR A 39 -0.53 23.43 -10.71
N ALA A 40 0.58 24.14 -10.90
CA ALA A 40 1.33 24.16 -12.16
C ALA A 40 2.14 22.87 -12.44
N GLY A 41 2.14 21.90 -11.54
CA GLY A 41 2.85 20.63 -11.69
C GLY A 41 4.20 20.57 -10.98
N GLY A 42 4.54 21.58 -10.21
CA GLY A 42 5.75 21.61 -9.39
C GLY A 42 5.78 20.49 -8.35
N LYS A 43 7.00 20.14 -7.92
CA LYS A 43 7.24 19.12 -6.91
C LYS A 43 7.75 19.77 -5.63
N ILE A 44 7.39 19.20 -4.50
CA ILE A 44 7.79 19.61 -3.17
C ILE A 44 8.82 18.60 -2.63
N GLU A 45 9.98 19.09 -2.24
CA GLU A 45 11.03 18.30 -1.59
C GLU A 45 10.95 18.41 -0.05
N PRO A 46 11.59 17.51 0.73
CA PRO A 46 11.50 17.49 2.19
C PRO A 46 11.89 18.80 2.88
N ASN A 47 12.76 19.57 2.27
CA ASN A 47 13.26 20.83 2.83
C ASN A 47 12.47 22.07 2.36
N ASP A 48 11.59 21.89 1.37
CA ASP A 48 10.76 22.99 0.90
C ASP A 48 9.76 23.37 2.00
N TRP A 49 9.46 24.65 2.08
CA TRP A 49 8.35 25.09 2.91
C TRP A 49 7.04 24.56 2.30
N MET A 50 6.20 24.01 3.14
CA MET A 50 4.86 23.53 2.80
C MET A 50 3.89 23.84 3.92
N PRO A 51 2.60 24.10 3.64
CA PRO A 51 1.58 24.27 4.66
C PRO A 51 1.45 23.02 5.54
N ASP A 52 1.14 23.18 6.82
CA ASP A 52 0.97 22.06 7.75
C ASP A 52 -0.18 21.13 7.34
N GLU A 53 -1.22 21.66 6.73
CA GLU A 53 -2.32 20.86 6.18
C GLU A 53 -1.87 19.97 5.02
N TYR A 54 -1.01 20.47 4.13
CA TYR A 54 -0.41 19.66 3.06
C TYR A 54 0.50 18.58 3.66
N ARG A 55 1.38 18.96 4.57
CA ARG A 55 2.27 18.03 5.28
C ARG A 55 1.48 16.90 5.94
N THR A 56 0.42 17.26 6.67
CA THR A 56 -0.46 16.31 7.35
C THR A 56 -1.19 15.38 6.35
N ALA A 57 -1.67 15.93 5.23
CA ALA A 57 -2.33 15.14 4.20
C ALA A 57 -1.37 14.12 3.55
N VAL A 58 -0.16 14.55 3.16
CA VAL A 58 0.86 13.65 2.59
C VAL A 58 1.27 12.59 3.62
N LEU A 59 1.54 12.99 4.88
CA LEU A 59 1.93 12.06 5.94
C LEU A 59 0.87 10.98 6.14
N ARG A 60 -0.42 11.34 6.16
CA ARG A 60 -1.54 10.39 6.28
C ARG A 60 -1.53 9.36 5.15
N PHE A 61 -1.30 9.76 3.91
CA PHE A 61 -1.20 8.86 2.76
C PHE A 61 -0.03 7.91 2.90
N VAL A 62 1.16 8.46 3.15
CA VAL A 62 2.40 7.68 3.20
C VAL A 62 2.41 6.72 4.39
N GLU A 63 1.97 7.16 5.57
CA GLU A 63 1.90 6.31 6.77
C GLU A 63 0.89 5.16 6.59
N MET A 64 -0.31 5.46 6.05
CA MET A 64 -1.31 4.41 5.79
C MET A 64 -0.78 3.39 4.77
N HIS A 65 -0.07 3.85 3.74
CA HIS A 65 0.54 2.98 2.74
C HIS A 65 1.64 2.12 3.40
N ALA A 66 2.57 2.71 4.13
CA ALA A 66 3.64 1.98 4.84
C ALA A 66 3.08 0.92 5.81
N ASN A 67 2.04 1.28 6.56
CA ASN A 67 1.33 0.36 7.45
C ASN A 67 0.68 -0.79 6.67
N SER A 68 0.14 -0.51 5.48
CA SER A 68 -0.52 -1.51 4.63
C SER A 68 0.49 -2.52 4.10
N GLU A 69 1.64 -2.07 3.61
CA GLU A 69 2.74 -2.95 3.18
C GLU A 69 3.22 -3.84 4.34
N LEU A 70 3.45 -3.23 5.51
CA LEU A 70 3.89 -3.97 6.69
C LEU A 70 2.87 -5.01 7.17
N MET A 71 1.57 -4.69 7.13
CA MET A 71 0.50 -5.61 7.56
C MET A 71 0.11 -6.60 6.46
N GLY A 72 0.30 -6.23 5.19
CA GLY A 72 0.00 -7.04 4.01
C GLY A 72 0.78 -8.33 3.94
N VAL A 73 2.01 -8.35 4.46
CA VAL A 73 2.81 -9.59 4.51
C VAL A 73 2.21 -10.68 5.40
N LEU A 74 1.37 -10.33 6.37
CA LEU A 74 0.89 -11.29 7.37
C LEU A 74 -0.01 -12.38 6.78
N PRO A 75 -1.02 -12.09 5.94
CA PRO A 75 -1.81 -13.12 5.29
C PRO A 75 -1.01 -14.03 4.36
N GLU A 76 0.02 -13.50 3.69
CA GLU A 76 0.80 -14.24 2.70
C GLU A 76 1.91 -15.10 3.32
N ARG A 77 2.62 -14.59 4.34
CA ARG A 77 3.67 -15.34 5.02
C ARG A 77 3.19 -16.67 5.60
N GLU A 78 1.92 -16.75 6.04
CA GLU A 78 1.32 -17.98 6.57
C GLU A 78 1.33 -19.11 5.53
N TRP A 79 1.42 -18.78 4.26
CA TRP A 79 1.39 -19.71 3.13
C TRP A 79 2.76 -20.07 2.56
N ILE A 80 3.83 -19.41 2.97
CA ILE A 80 5.20 -19.74 2.46
C ILE A 80 5.47 -21.24 2.63
N MET A 81 5.29 -21.76 3.84
CA MET A 81 5.53 -23.18 4.11
C MET A 81 4.46 -24.10 3.51
N ARG A 82 3.25 -23.61 3.29
CA ARG A 82 2.11 -24.35 2.72
C ARG A 82 2.09 -24.32 1.19
N ALA A 83 2.85 -23.46 0.54
CA ALA A 83 2.91 -23.35 -0.92
C ALA A 83 3.27 -24.71 -1.53
N PRO A 84 2.62 -25.12 -2.65
CA PRO A 84 2.61 -26.49 -3.13
C PRO A 84 3.96 -27.00 -3.70
N THR A 85 4.85 -26.10 -4.11
CA THR A 85 6.17 -26.44 -4.67
C THR A 85 7.25 -25.52 -4.14
N LEU A 86 8.51 -25.96 -4.21
CA LEU A 86 9.66 -25.13 -3.82
C LEU A 86 9.69 -23.80 -4.61
N ARG A 87 9.40 -23.84 -5.91
CA ARG A 87 9.33 -22.64 -6.75
C ARG A 87 8.30 -21.64 -6.21
N ARG A 88 7.11 -22.11 -5.80
CA ARG A 88 6.06 -21.26 -5.22
C ARG A 88 6.44 -20.72 -3.84
N LYS A 89 7.13 -21.53 -3.03
CA LYS A 89 7.68 -21.05 -1.74
C LYS A 89 8.67 -19.90 -1.95
N LEU A 90 9.61 -20.06 -2.86
CA LEU A 90 10.62 -19.04 -3.17
C LEU A 90 9.97 -17.75 -3.70
N ALA A 91 9.02 -17.88 -4.64
CA ALA A 91 8.33 -16.71 -5.21
C ALA A 91 7.54 -15.94 -4.13
N LEU A 92 6.80 -16.64 -3.26
CA LEU A 92 6.06 -16.01 -2.17
C LEU A 92 6.99 -15.40 -1.11
N THR A 93 8.16 -16.03 -0.85
CA THR A 93 9.17 -15.47 0.05
C THR A 93 9.74 -14.16 -0.51
N ALA A 94 10.05 -14.12 -1.81
CA ALA A 94 10.53 -12.92 -2.47
C ALA A 94 9.49 -11.79 -2.40
N LYS A 95 8.21 -12.09 -2.71
CA LYS A 95 7.13 -11.11 -2.57
C LYS A 95 7.05 -10.55 -1.15
N VAL A 96 7.00 -11.40 -0.13
CA VAL A 96 6.95 -10.96 1.29
C VAL A 96 8.16 -10.09 1.66
N GLN A 97 9.35 -10.39 1.13
CA GLN A 97 10.53 -9.56 1.32
C GLN A 97 10.38 -8.18 0.68
N ASP A 98 9.85 -8.12 -0.55
CA ASP A 98 9.64 -6.86 -1.26
C ASP A 98 8.65 -5.96 -0.51
N GLU A 99 7.52 -6.50 -0.03
CA GLU A 99 6.51 -5.76 0.76
C GLU A 99 7.12 -5.14 2.05
N VAL A 100 7.98 -5.89 2.76
CA VAL A 100 8.73 -5.32 3.91
C VAL A 100 9.67 -4.22 3.45
N GLY A 101 10.31 -4.37 2.30
CA GLY A 101 11.15 -3.35 1.68
C GLY A 101 10.36 -2.08 1.31
N HIS A 102 9.15 -2.25 0.73
CA HIS A 102 8.23 -1.15 0.43
C HIS A 102 7.85 -0.37 1.70
N ALA A 103 7.47 -1.08 2.77
CA ALA A 103 7.18 -0.46 4.07
C ALA A 103 8.37 0.37 4.57
N GLN A 104 9.61 -0.15 4.48
CA GLN A 104 10.81 0.57 4.90
C GLN A 104 11.03 1.87 4.11
N LEU A 105 10.85 1.83 2.80
CA LEU A 105 10.97 3.01 1.93
C LEU A 105 9.92 4.06 2.29
N LEU A 106 8.67 3.64 2.47
CA LEU A 106 7.55 4.52 2.79
C LEU A 106 7.68 5.15 4.18
N TYR A 107 8.07 4.38 5.20
CA TYR A 107 8.37 4.95 6.51
C TYR A 107 9.49 5.97 6.43
N ARG A 108 10.52 5.74 5.60
CA ARG A 108 11.58 6.74 5.39
C ARG A 108 11.05 8.03 4.77
N VAL A 109 10.12 7.93 3.80
CA VAL A 109 9.45 9.09 3.21
C VAL A 109 8.61 9.85 4.26
N ALA A 110 7.94 9.14 5.17
CA ALA A 110 7.16 9.74 6.24
C ALA A 110 8.04 10.42 7.31
N GLU A 111 9.21 9.86 7.61
CA GLU A 111 10.20 10.48 8.51
C GLU A 111 10.64 11.87 8.02
N ASP A 112 10.78 12.04 6.71
CA ASP A 112 11.12 13.33 6.11
C ASP A 112 9.98 14.38 6.28
N LEU A 113 8.76 13.94 6.60
CA LEU A 113 7.63 14.81 6.95
C LEU A 113 7.55 15.12 8.46
N GLY A 114 8.47 14.59 9.25
CA GLY A 114 8.64 14.93 10.66
C GLY A 114 8.04 13.96 11.68
N LYS A 115 7.49 12.80 11.24
CA LYS A 115 7.01 11.76 12.15
C LYS A 115 8.04 10.62 12.25
N PRO A 116 8.69 10.38 13.39
CA PRO A 116 9.66 9.31 13.55
C PRO A 116 9.03 7.92 13.29
N ARG A 117 9.78 7.02 12.65
CA ARG A 117 9.32 5.65 12.36
C ARG A 117 8.83 4.92 13.60
N GLU A 118 9.52 5.05 14.69
CA GLU A 118 9.17 4.38 15.95
C GLU A 118 7.78 4.84 16.45
N ALA A 119 7.48 6.14 16.36
CA ALA A 119 6.16 6.67 16.69
C ALA A 119 5.06 6.15 15.76
N MET A 120 5.35 6.02 14.44
CA MET A 120 4.39 5.45 13.49
C MET A 120 4.10 3.97 13.80
N LEU A 121 5.14 3.19 14.13
CA LEU A 121 4.97 1.78 14.52
C LEU A 121 4.21 1.64 15.85
N GLU A 122 4.47 2.50 16.82
CA GLU A 122 3.73 2.52 18.08
C GLU A 122 2.25 2.85 17.86
N ASP A 123 1.95 3.83 17.04
CA ASP A 123 0.57 4.19 16.69
C ASP A 123 -0.16 3.07 15.94
N LEU A 124 0.53 2.38 15.01
CA LEU A 124 -0.02 1.21 14.34
C LEU A 124 -0.34 0.09 15.34
N LEU A 125 0.61 -0.29 16.18
CA LEU A 125 0.44 -1.36 17.16
C LEU A 125 -0.59 -1.04 18.24
N ALA A 126 -0.76 0.24 18.56
CA ALA A 126 -1.81 0.72 19.45
C ALA A 126 -3.19 0.80 18.77
N GLY A 127 -3.29 0.54 17.45
CA GLY A 127 -4.53 0.64 16.69
C GLY A 127 -5.01 2.08 16.46
N LYS A 128 -4.13 3.06 16.62
CA LYS A 128 -4.45 4.49 16.40
C LYS A 128 -4.39 4.88 14.93
N THR A 129 -3.59 4.19 14.13
CA THR A 129 -3.47 4.39 12.69
C THR A 129 -4.00 3.20 11.90
N LYS A 130 -4.35 3.45 10.65
CA LYS A 130 -5.04 2.48 9.80
C LYS A 130 -4.07 1.81 8.84
N PHE A 131 -4.50 0.65 8.35
CA PHE A 131 -3.95 -0.04 7.19
C PHE A 131 -5.11 -0.51 6.30
N HIS A 132 -4.82 -0.97 5.09
CA HIS A 132 -5.83 -1.29 4.09
C HIS A 132 -6.79 -2.40 4.55
N ASN A 133 -8.07 -2.23 4.21
CA ASN A 133 -9.15 -3.13 4.60
C ASN A 133 -8.88 -4.60 4.25
N VAL A 134 -8.35 -4.87 3.07
CA VAL A 134 -8.07 -6.22 2.57
C VAL A 134 -7.18 -7.04 3.52
N PHE A 135 -6.28 -6.40 4.27
CA PHE A 135 -5.38 -7.07 5.19
C PHE A 135 -6.01 -7.41 6.56
N HIS A 136 -7.30 -7.19 6.72
CA HIS A 136 -8.07 -7.59 7.91
C HIS A 136 -8.83 -8.91 7.74
N TYR A 137 -8.79 -9.53 6.55
CA TYR A 137 -9.52 -10.76 6.24
C TYR A 137 -8.62 -12.00 6.26
N PRO A 138 -9.17 -13.20 6.59
CA PRO A 138 -8.42 -14.43 6.64
C PRO A 138 -8.11 -14.98 5.25
N THR A 139 -6.94 -15.62 5.08
CA THR A 139 -6.60 -16.45 3.93
C THR A 139 -6.91 -17.91 4.25
N LYS A 140 -7.78 -18.54 3.48
CA LYS A 140 -8.31 -19.90 3.75
C LYS A 140 -7.74 -20.97 2.81
N SER A 141 -7.29 -20.60 1.63
CA SER A 141 -6.84 -21.52 0.61
C SER A 141 -5.67 -20.95 -0.21
N TRP A 142 -5.01 -21.81 -0.99
CA TRP A 142 -4.01 -21.36 -1.97
C TRP A 142 -4.65 -20.50 -3.07
N GLY A 143 -5.95 -20.67 -3.33
CA GLY A 143 -6.72 -19.78 -4.21
C GLY A 143 -6.76 -18.34 -3.70
N ASP A 144 -6.87 -18.13 -2.38
CA ASP A 144 -6.82 -16.78 -1.80
C ASP A 144 -5.49 -16.10 -2.07
N ILE A 145 -4.37 -16.84 -1.94
CA ILE A 145 -3.04 -16.30 -2.25
C ILE A 145 -2.94 -15.88 -3.73
N GLY A 146 -3.50 -16.69 -4.64
CA GLY A 146 -3.58 -16.31 -6.04
C GLY A 146 -4.40 -15.04 -6.28
N ILE A 147 -5.56 -14.92 -5.64
CA ILE A 147 -6.44 -13.74 -5.75
C ILE A 147 -5.79 -12.50 -5.12
N ILE A 148 -5.15 -12.62 -3.96
CA ILE A 148 -4.44 -11.52 -3.32
C ILE A 148 -3.33 -11.02 -4.25
N ALA A 149 -2.38 -11.88 -4.60
CA ALA A 149 -1.24 -11.52 -5.41
C ALA A 149 -1.59 -11.12 -6.86
N TRP A 150 -2.80 -11.40 -7.34
CA TRP A 150 -3.25 -10.93 -8.65
C TRP A 150 -4.18 -9.73 -8.57
N LEU A 151 -5.29 -9.80 -7.82
CA LEU A 151 -6.34 -8.78 -7.87
C LEU A 151 -6.18 -7.71 -6.79
N VAL A 152 -5.70 -8.06 -5.58
CA VAL A 152 -5.46 -7.05 -4.53
C VAL A 152 -4.25 -6.20 -4.93
N ASP A 153 -3.14 -6.83 -5.35
CA ASP A 153 -1.97 -6.11 -5.85
C ASP A 153 -2.30 -5.30 -7.12
N ALA A 154 -3.20 -5.81 -7.97
CA ALA A 154 -3.69 -5.07 -9.15
C ALA A 154 -4.51 -3.82 -8.77
N ALA A 155 -5.35 -3.90 -7.75
CA ALA A 155 -6.06 -2.73 -7.25
C ALA A 155 -5.11 -1.73 -6.59
N ALA A 156 -4.08 -2.24 -5.87
CA ALA A 156 -3.02 -1.42 -5.31
C ALA A 156 -2.22 -0.70 -6.40
N ILE A 157 -1.75 -1.41 -7.43
CA ILE A 157 -0.91 -0.80 -8.49
C ILE A 157 -1.65 0.26 -9.30
N VAL A 158 -2.97 0.11 -9.50
CA VAL A 158 -3.79 1.16 -10.15
C VAL A 158 -3.74 2.47 -9.34
N ALA A 159 -3.83 2.39 -8.01
CA ALA A 159 -3.69 3.54 -7.13
C ALA A 159 -2.24 4.06 -7.07
N GLN A 160 -1.26 3.18 -6.95
CA GLN A 160 0.16 3.50 -6.86
C GLN A 160 0.68 4.17 -8.15
N GLN A 161 0.22 3.74 -9.33
CA GLN A 161 0.55 4.39 -10.60
C GLN A 161 0.03 5.84 -10.64
N ALA A 162 -1.15 6.12 -10.08
CA ALA A 162 -1.68 7.47 -9.97
C ALA A 162 -0.88 8.34 -8.98
N LEU A 163 -0.12 7.74 -8.07
CA LEU A 163 0.75 8.42 -7.10
C LEU A 163 2.16 8.72 -7.64
N ARG A 164 2.56 8.15 -8.79
CA ARG A 164 3.85 8.45 -9.43
C ARG A 164 4.01 9.91 -9.81
N ASP A 165 2.90 10.61 -9.99
CA ASP A 165 2.85 12.05 -10.27
C ASP A 165 2.54 12.89 -9.03
N SER A 166 2.57 12.31 -7.83
CA SER A 166 2.37 13.04 -6.58
C SER A 166 3.22 14.29 -6.51
N SER A 167 2.64 15.38 -6.03
CA SER A 167 3.37 16.63 -5.81
C SER A 167 4.49 16.51 -4.77
N TYR A 168 4.41 15.53 -3.85
CA TYR A 168 5.50 15.26 -2.92
C TYR A 168 6.55 14.35 -3.59
N ALA A 169 7.67 14.95 -3.96
CA ALA A 169 8.69 14.31 -4.79
C ALA A 169 9.26 13.00 -4.22
N PRO A 170 9.56 12.86 -2.90
CA PRO A 170 10.04 11.60 -2.35
C PRO A 170 9.02 10.46 -2.51
N TYR A 171 7.72 10.74 -2.33
CA TYR A 171 6.67 9.75 -2.50
C TYR A 171 6.55 9.31 -3.97
N ALA A 172 6.52 10.28 -4.90
CA ALA A 172 6.49 10.00 -6.34
C ALA A 172 7.67 9.12 -6.79
N ARG A 173 8.89 9.42 -6.32
CA ARG A 173 10.09 8.61 -6.63
C ARG A 173 10.00 7.19 -6.08
N THR A 174 9.50 7.04 -4.85
CA THR A 174 9.31 5.73 -4.22
C THR A 174 8.30 4.88 -5.00
N MET A 175 7.21 5.48 -5.50
CA MET A 175 6.22 4.78 -6.31
C MET A 175 6.78 4.20 -7.61
N GLN A 176 7.83 4.78 -8.19
CA GLN A 176 8.45 4.22 -9.40
C GLN A 176 9.04 2.83 -9.13
N LYS A 177 9.74 2.67 -8.00
CA LYS A 177 10.32 1.39 -7.60
C LYS A 177 9.23 0.39 -7.20
N ILE A 178 8.31 0.80 -6.34
CA ILE A 178 7.23 -0.05 -5.85
C ILE A 178 6.40 -0.59 -7.03
N CYS A 179 5.92 0.26 -7.93
CA CYS A 179 5.13 -0.18 -9.09
C CYS A 179 5.88 -1.17 -9.99
N TRP A 180 7.21 -1.08 -10.08
CA TRP A 180 7.99 -2.04 -10.86
C TRP A 180 8.00 -3.42 -10.20
N GLU A 181 8.23 -3.50 -8.89
CA GLU A 181 8.25 -4.74 -8.11
C GLU A 181 6.85 -5.35 -8.03
N GLU A 182 5.80 -4.56 -7.81
CA GLU A 182 4.40 -4.98 -7.82
C GLU A 182 3.97 -5.63 -9.15
N SER A 183 4.53 -5.19 -10.27
CA SER A 183 4.24 -5.83 -11.56
C SER A 183 4.66 -7.31 -11.59
N VAL A 184 5.71 -7.68 -10.87
CA VAL A 184 6.18 -9.06 -10.72
C VAL A 184 5.26 -9.86 -9.81
N HIS A 185 4.76 -9.23 -8.73
CA HIS A 185 3.79 -9.84 -7.82
C HIS A 185 2.49 -10.20 -8.55
N ILE A 186 1.96 -9.28 -9.35
CA ILE A 186 0.77 -9.50 -10.20
C ILE A 186 0.97 -10.66 -11.17
N MET A 187 2.14 -10.75 -11.83
CA MET A 187 2.45 -11.86 -12.72
C MET A 187 2.47 -13.20 -11.97
N HIS A 188 3.07 -13.23 -10.77
CA HIS A 188 3.08 -14.42 -9.91
C HIS A 188 1.66 -14.84 -9.51
N GLY A 189 0.84 -13.91 -9.02
CA GLY A 189 -0.55 -14.17 -8.64
C GLY A 189 -1.39 -14.68 -9.80
N ARG A 190 -1.29 -14.02 -10.97
CA ARG A 190 -1.97 -14.49 -12.20
C ARG A 190 -1.55 -15.90 -12.58
N ASP A 191 -0.26 -16.24 -12.51
CA ASP A 191 0.23 -17.58 -12.83
C ASP A 191 -0.32 -18.64 -11.84
N VAL A 192 -0.48 -18.31 -10.56
CA VAL A 192 -1.16 -19.17 -9.58
C VAL A 192 -2.61 -19.40 -9.99
N VAL A 193 -3.36 -18.33 -10.25
CA VAL A 193 -4.79 -18.40 -10.63
C VAL A 193 -4.96 -19.19 -11.90
N VAL A 194 -4.20 -18.90 -12.97
CA VAL A 194 -4.28 -19.63 -14.24
C VAL A 194 -3.98 -21.11 -14.05
N THR A 195 -2.93 -21.44 -13.27
CA THR A 195 -2.57 -22.84 -12.98
C THR A 195 -3.72 -23.59 -12.31
N LEU A 196 -4.40 -22.97 -11.35
CA LEU A 196 -5.51 -23.59 -10.62
C LEU A 196 -6.77 -23.69 -11.50
N VAL A 197 -7.09 -22.65 -12.26
CA VAL A 197 -8.29 -22.61 -13.13
C VAL A 197 -8.19 -23.61 -14.28
N THR A 198 -6.99 -23.85 -14.82
CA THR A 198 -6.76 -24.83 -15.89
C THR A 198 -6.51 -26.25 -15.38
N GLY A 199 -6.47 -26.44 -14.08
CA GLY A 199 -6.25 -27.72 -13.43
C GLY A 199 -7.54 -28.54 -13.27
N THR A 200 -7.70 -29.22 -12.13
CA THR A 200 -8.87 -30.02 -11.79
C THR A 200 -10.07 -29.15 -11.43
N ALA A 201 -11.29 -29.74 -11.44
CA ALA A 201 -12.50 -29.07 -10.99
C ALA A 201 -12.35 -28.50 -9.56
N SER A 202 -11.76 -29.27 -8.64
CA SER A 202 -11.53 -28.82 -7.26
C SER A 202 -10.54 -27.64 -7.16
N GLN A 203 -9.54 -27.61 -8.04
CA GLN A 203 -8.60 -26.48 -8.09
C GLN A 203 -9.28 -25.20 -8.61
N ARG A 204 -10.10 -25.32 -9.65
CA ARG A 204 -10.93 -24.22 -10.15
C ARG A 204 -11.87 -23.70 -9.08
N GLU A 205 -12.51 -24.60 -8.32
CA GLU A 205 -13.41 -24.26 -7.20
C GLU A 205 -12.69 -23.42 -6.15
N LEU A 206 -11.44 -23.77 -5.78
CA LEU A 206 -10.64 -22.97 -4.83
C LEU A 206 -10.49 -21.51 -5.27
N VAL A 207 -10.30 -21.27 -6.58
CA VAL A 207 -10.19 -19.90 -7.10
C VAL A 207 -11.54 -19.19 -7.09
N GLN A 208 -12.62 -19.89 -7.50
CA GLN A 208 -13.97 -19.31 -7.49
C GLN A 208 -14.40 -18.92 -6.08
N GLU A 209 -14.19 -19.80 -5.10
CA GLU A 209 -14.46 -19.48 -3.68
C GLU A 209 -13.62 -18.32 -3.15
N ALA A 210 -12.33 -18.27 -3.55
CA ALA A 210 -11.47 -17.15 -3.20
C ALA A 210 -12.00 -15.84 -3.82
N LEU A 211 -12.36 -15.84 -5.10
CA LEU A 211 -12.95 -14.67 -5.75
C LEU A 211 -14.23 -14.21 -5.03
N ASN A 212 -15.09 -15.16 -4.64
CA ASN A 212 -16.32 -14.85 -3.91
C ASN A 212 -16.06 -14.17 -2.54
N ARG A 213 -14.98 -14.57 -1.86
CA ARG A 213 -14.59 -13.96 -0.57
C ARG A 213 -13.95 -12.58 -0.72
N TRP A 214 -13.15 -12.40 -1.77
CA TRP A 214 -12.31 -11.21 -1.90
C TRP A 214 -12.94 -10.09 -2.71
N TRP A 215 -14.00 -10.37 -3.48
CA TRP A 215 -14.62 -9.35 -4.35
C TRP A 215 -15.16 -8.14 -3.57
N GLY A 216 -15.91 -8.36 -2.49
CA GLY A 216 -16.41 -7.27 -1.63
C GLY A 216 -15.30 -6.39 -1.08
N PRO A 217 -14.29 -6.96 -0.36
CA PRO A 217 -13.13 -6.22 0.10
C PRO A 217 -12.37 -5.48 -1.00
N LEU A 218 -12.23 -6.06 -2.20
CA LEU A 218 -11.62 -5.42 -3.36
C LEU A 218 -12.41 -4.18 -3.82
N MET A 219 -13.73 -4.30 -3.91
CA MET A 219 -14.58 -3.19 -4.31
C MET A 219 -14.56 -2.03 -3.32
N GLN A 220 -14.29 -2.31 -2.04
CA GLN A 220 -14.09 -1.31 -0.98
C GLN A 220 -12.71 -0.65 -1.01
N MET A 221 -11.71 -1.27 -1.64
CA MET A 221 -10.29 -0.92 -1.48
C MET A 221 -9.95 0.54 -1.83
N HIS A 222 -10.56 1.09 -2.87
CA HIS A 222 -10.33 2.50 -3.25
C HIS A 222 -11.13 3.51 -2.41
N GLY A 223 -12.00 3.04 -1.51
CA GLY A 223 -12.85 3.88 -0.68
C GLY A 223 -14.12 4.38 -1.40
N PRO A 224 -14.99 5.11 -0.69
CA PRO A 224 -16.23 5.63 -1.24
C PRO A 224 -15.98 6.69 -2.33
N ARG A 225 -17.00 6.91 -3.16
CA ARG A 225 -16.98 7.99 -4.15
C ARG A 225 -16.84 9.32 -3.46
N GLY A 226 -15.93 10.16 -3.97
CA GLY A 226 -15.73 11.52 -3.50
C GLY A 226 -16.12 12.56 -4.55
N ASP A 227 -16.35 13.77 -4.10
CA ASP A 227 -16.55 14.93 -5.00
C ASP A 227 -15.18 15.48 -5.40
N ARG A 228 -14.82 15.34 -6.68
CA ARG A 228 -13.52 15.79 -7.22
C ARG A 228 -13.27 17.28 -6.96
N ALA A 229 -14.31 18.10 -7.01
CA ALA A 229 -14.17 19.54 -6.81
C ALA A 229 -13.86 19.95 -5.38
N LYS A 230 -14.15 19.07 -4.40
CA LYS A 230 -13.90 19.29 -2.97
C LYS A 230 -12.70 18.50 -2.44
N ASP A 231 -12.07 17.68 -3.28
CA ASP A 231 -10.96 16.83 -2.88
C ASP A 231 -9.64 17.62 -2.87
N ARG A 232 -9.23 18.07 -1.69
CA ARG A 232 -7.99 18.85 -1.52
C ARG A 232 -6.74 18.04 -1.90
N ASP A 233 -6.77 16.72 -1.76
CA ASP A 233 -5.63 15.86 -2.09
C ASP A 233 -5.43 15.81 -3.63
N LEU A 234 -6.52 15.92 -4.41
CA LEU A 234 -6.47 16.11 -5.86
C LEU A 234 -6.03 17.54 -6.22
N HIS A 235 -6.58 18.55 -5.55
CA HIS A 235 -6.19 19.94 -5.77
C HIS A 235 -4.70 20.16 -5.57
N TRP A 236 -4.16 19.63 -4.49
CA TRP A 236 -2.71 19.67 -4.20
C TRP A 236 -1.90 18.60 -4.95
N ARG A 237 -2.53 17.85 -5.85
CA ARG A 237 -1.87 16.81 -6.65
C ARG A 237 -1.10 15.79 -5.82
N ILE A 238 -1.51 15.55 -4.57
CA ILE A 238 -0.98 14.44 -3.77
C ILE A 238 -1.32 13.11 -4.46
N LYS A 239 -2.53 13.02 -5.01
CA LYS A 239 -3.00 11.94 -5.89
C LYS A 239 -3.56 12.51 -7.20
N ALA A 240 -3.60 11.71 -8.26
CA ALA A 240 -4.06 12.15 -9.58
C ALA A 240 -5.51 11.76 -9.89
N LYS A 241 -6.06 10.76 -9.19
CA LYS A 241 -7.39 10.16 -9.48
C LYS A 241 -8.25 10.08 -8.24
N THR A 242 -9.57 10.16 -8.43
CA THR A 242 -10.57 9.88 -7.41
C THR A 242 -10.69 8.38 -7.15
N SER A 243 -11.30 8.00 -6.01
CA SER A 243 -11.62 6.61 -5.69
C SER A 243 -12.43 5.92 -6.78
N GLU A 244 -13.38 6.63 -7.38
CA GLU A 244 -14.21 6.09 -8.46
C GLU A 244 -13.42 5.88 -9.75
N GLU A 245 -12.58 6.83 -10.16
CA GLU A 245 -11.73 6.69 -11.35
C GLU A 245 -10.79 5.47 -11.21
N LEU A 246 -10.21 5.25 -10.03
CA LEU A 246 -9.36 4.09 -9.75
C LEU A 246 -10.16 2.77 -9.85
N ARG A 247 -11.37 2.73 -9.27
CA ARG A 247 -12.24 1.55 -9.33
C ARG A 247 -12.67 1.23 -10.76
N GLN A 248 -13.06 2.25 -11.53
CA GLN A 248 -13.44 2.09 -12.94
C GLN A 248 -12.28 1.55 -13.79
N GLU A 249 -11.07 2.04 -13.54
CA GLU A 249 -9.86 1.55 -14.21
C GLU A 249 -9.58 0.08 -13.85
N PHE A 250 -9.64 -0.28 -12.57
CA PHE A 250 -9.51 -1.66 -12.12
C PHE A 250 -10.53 -2.57 -12.80
N LEU A 251 -11.81 -2.21 -12.79
CA LEU A 251 -12.88 -2.99 -13.41
C LEU A 251 -12.67 -3.16 -14.90
N THR A 252 -12.27 -2.10 -15.60
CA THR A 252 -12.02 -2.11 -17.05
C THR A 252 -10.91 -3.08 -17.43
N ILE A 253 -9.87 -3.19 -16.60
CA ILE A 253 -8.72 -4.06 -16.87
C ILE A 253 -9.01 -5.51 -16.45
N TYR A 254 -9.64 -5.74 -15.30
CA TYR A 254 -9.65 -7.06 -14.67
C TYR A 254 -10.96 -7.84 -14.86
N VAL A 255 -12.12 -7.19 -15.04
CA VAL A 255 -13.38 -7.90 -15.32
C VAL A 255 -13.32 -8.74 -16.60
N PRO A 256 -12.84 -8.22 -17.74
CA PRO A 256 -12.69 -9.06 -18.94
C PRO A 256 -11.77 -10.27 -18.72
N ARG A 257 -10.64 -10.07 -18.03
CA ARG A 257 -9.66 -11.13 -17.74
C ARG A 257 -10.22 -12.26 -16.86
N LEU A 258 -11.03 -11.90 -15.86
CA LEU A 258 -11.72 -12.88 -15.02
C LEU A 258 -12.73 -13.69 -15.82
N ARG A 259 -13.50 -13.03 -16.71
CA ARG A 259 -14.48 -13.68 -17.60
C ARG A 259 -13.81 -14.60 -18.61
N GLU A 260 -12.66 -14.21 -19.17
CA GLU A 260 -11.86 -15.05 -20.08
C GLU A 260 -11.40 -16.35 -19.40
N LEU A 261 -11.12 -16.32 -18.10
CA LEU A 261 -10.80 -17.52 -17.31
C LEU A 261 -12.04 -18.35 -16.94
N GLY A 262 -13.24 -17.92 -17.33
CA GLY A 262 -14.50 -18.58 -17.01
C GLY A 262 -14.86 -18.51 -15.53
N LEU A 263 -14.38 -17.48 -14.81
CA LEU A 263 -14.75 -17.20 -13.43
C LEU A 263 -16.03 -16.36 -13.37
N THR A 264 -16.88 -16.68 -12.42
CA THR A 264 -18.11 -15.92 -12.15
C THR A 264 -17.82 -14.85 -11.11
N ILE A 265 -17.97 -13.58 -11.51
CA ILE A 265 -17.79 -12.47 -10.57
C ILE A 265 -19.04 -12.35 -9.70
N PRO A 266 -18.94 -12.36 -8.37
CA PRO A 266 -20.08 -12.37 -7.46
C PRO A 266 -20.67 -10.96 -7.24
N ASP A 267 -21.04 -10.30 -8.34
CA ASP A 267 -21.66 -8.99 -8.36
C ASP A 267 -22.82 -8.98 -9.38
N PRO A 268 -24.06 -9.05 -8.92
CA PRO A 268 -25.22 -9.18 -9.81
C PRO A 268 -25.52 -7.92 -10.62
N GLU A 269 -25.02 -6.76 -10.20
CA GLU A 269 -25.22 -5.50 -10.94
C GLU A 269 -24.07 -5.21 -11.93
N LEU A 270 -22.99 -6.03 -11.91
CA LEU A 270 -21.78 -5.75 -12.66
C LEU A 270 -22.02 -5.85 -14.18
N ARG A 271 -22.12 -4.71 -14.82
CA ARG A 271 -22.25 -4.57 -16.28
C ARG A 271 -21.56 -3.31 -16.77
N TYR A 272 -21.08 -3.35 -18.00
CA TYR A 272 -20.60 -2.14 -18.66
C TYR A 272 -21.75 -1.37 -19.25
N ASP A 273 -21.79 -0.07 -19.02
CA ASP A 273 -22.74 0.88 -19.58
C ASP A 273 -22.09 1.55 -20.80
N ASP A 274 -22.52 1.18 -21.99
CA ASP A 274 -21.96 1.68 -23.24
C ASP A 274 -22.24 3.17 -23.50
N GLU A 275 -23.30 3.71 -22.92
CA GLU A 275 -23.64 5.14 -23.06
C GLU A 275 -22.77 5.98 -22.13
N ALA A 276 -22.70 5.58 -20.85
CA ALA A 276 -21.91 6.26 -19.83
C ALA A 276 -20.41 5.97 -19.92
N LYS A 277 -19.99 4.92 -20.67
CA LYS A 277 -18.62 4.43 -20.75
C LYS A 277 -18.03 4.07 -19.38
N THR A 278 -18.87 3.51 -18.50
CA THR A 278 -18.51 3.16 -17.12
C THR A 278 -19.09 1.79 -16.74
N TRP A 279 -18.47 1.15 -15.76
CA TRP A 279 -19.00 -0.04 -15.12
C TRP A 279 -20.04 0.35 -14.07
N ARG A 280 -21.20 -0.29 -14.12
CA ARG A 280 -22.15 -0.35 -13.00
C ARG A 280 -21.81 -1.56 -12.15
N TYR A 281 -21.91 -1.42 -10.83
CA TYR A 281 -21.60 -2.46 -9.86
C TYR A 281 -22.46 -2.27 -8.62
N THR A 282 -22.63 -3.32 -7.83
CA THR A 282 -23.30 -3.26 -6.54
C THR A 282 -22.54 -2.34 -5.60
N GLU A 283 -23.22 -1.36 -5.00
CA GLU A 283 -22.60 -0.41 -4.07
C GLU A 283 -21.97 -1.16 -2.89
N PRO A 284 -20.66 -0.97 -2.65
CA PRO A 284 -19.97 -1.63 -1.55
C PRO A 284 -20.52 -1.24 -0.18
N ASP A 285 -20.43 -2.15 0.78
CA ASP A 285 -20.79 -1.87 2.18
C ASP A 285 -19.74 -0.96 2.84
N TRP A 286 -20.03 0.35 2.87
CA TRP A 286 -19.14 1.35 3.46
C TRP A 286 -19.18 1.35 5.00
N ASP A 287 -20.20 0.78 5.63
CA ASP A 287 -20.27 0.60 7.09
C ASP A 287 -19.33 -0.53 7.50
N GLU A 288 -19.32 -1.63 6.74
CA GLU A 288 -18.33 -2.69 6.92
C GLU A 288 -16.90 -2.13 6.77
N LEU A 289 -16.63 -1.38 5.69
CA LEU A 289 -15.31 -0.76 5.51
C LEU A 289 -14.89 0.06 6.73
N ARG A 290 -15.77 0.94 7.23
CA ARG A 290 -15.48 1.76 8.42
C ARG A 290 -15.17 0.90 9.65
N SER A 291 -15.95 -0.12 9.88
CA SER A 291 -15.76 -1.07 10.98
C SER A 291 -14.41 -1.79 10.86
N VAL A 292 -14.10 -2.33 9.68
CA VAL A 292 -12.89 -3.11 9.42
C VAL A 292 -11.64 -2.27 9.64
N VAL A 293 -11.53 -1.09 9.01
CA VAL A 293 -10.33 -0.25 9.10
C VAL A 293 -10.13 0.42 10.48
N THR A 294 -11.13 0.33 11.36
CA THR A 294 -11.01 0.76 12.76
C THR A 294 -10.72 -0.42 13.71
N GLY A 295 -10.30 -1.56 13.18
CA GLY A 295 -9.81 -2.68 13.96
C GLY A 295 -10.86 -3.74 14.33
N HIS A 296 -12.05 -3.72 13.72
CA HIS A 296 -13.14 -4.67 13.96
C HIS A 296 -13.30 -5.72 12.84
N GLY A 297 -12.34 -5.79 11.90
CA GLY A 297 -12.30 -6.84 10.89
C GLY A 297 -11.96 -8.21 11.48
N PRO A 298 -12.27 -9.31 10.74
CA PRO A 298 -12.18 -10.69 11.26
C PRO A 298 -10.82 -11.10 11.82
N ARG A 299 -9.72 -10.48 11.35
CA ARG A 299 -8.35 -10.81 11.77
C ARG A 299 -7.57 -9.57 12.25
N SER A 300 -8.25 -8.44 12.48
CA SER A 300 -7.61 -7.18 12.87
C SER A 300 -6.76 -7.33 14.13
N GLN A 301 -7.38 -7.83 15.20
CA GLN A 301 -6.73 -7.93 16.51
C GLN A 301 -5.63 -8.99 16.51
N ASP A 302 -5.86 -10.16 15.91
CA ASP A 302 -4.86 -11.24 15.82
C ASP A 302 -3.58 -10.77 15.12
N ARG A 303 -3.72 -9.97 14.05
CA ARG A 303 -2.59 -9.46 13.28
C ARG A 303 -1.81 -8.37 14.03
N LEU A 304 -2.51 -7.48 14.70
CA LEU A 304 -1.88 -6.48 15.57
C LEU A 304 -1.17 -7.15 16.75
N GLU A 305 -1.82 -8.12 17.39
CA GLU A 305 -1.23 -8.88 18.49
C GLU A 305 0.02 -9.65 18.04
N PHE A 306 -0.06 -10.32 16.89
CA PHE A 306 1.11 -10.97 16.32
C PHE A 306 2.29 -10.01 16.14
N ARG A 307 2.05 -8.79 15.65
CA ARG A 307 3.09 -7.78 15.51
C ARG A 307 3.64 -7.30 16.86
N ARG A 308 2.78 -7.12 17.87
CA ARG A 308 3.19 -6.76 19.25
C ARG A 308 4.13 -7.83 19.83
N LEU A 309 3.69 -9.09 19.79
CA LEU A 309 4.50 -10.20 20.28
C LEU A 309 5.87 -10.28 19.59
N ASN A 310 5.92 -10.18 18.26
CA ASN A 310 7.20 -10.17 17.53
C ASN A 310 8.09 -8.99 17.94
N ARG A 311 7.51 -7.81 18.16
CA ARG A 311 8.27 -6.63 18.61
C ARG A 311 8.84 -6.84 20.00
N ASP A 312 8.07 -7.44 20.90
CA ASP A 312 8.51 -7.73 22.28
C ASP A 312 9.60 -8.81 22.31
N ASP A 313 9.42 -9.90 21.58
CA ASP A 313 10.39 -10.98 21.46
C ASP A 313 11.74 -10.51 20.89
N THR A 314 11.73 -9.51 20.02
CA THR A 314 12.95 -8.94 19.40
C THR A 314 13.47 -7.70 20.11
N ARG A 315 12.91 -7.32 21.26
CA ARG A 315 13.29 -6.10 22.00
C ARG A 315 14.78 -6.08 22.32
N TRP A 316 15.33 -7.18 22.81
CA TRP A 316 16.73 -7.30 23.17
C TRP A 316 17.67 -7.04 21.99
N VAL A 317 17.29 -7.42 20.77
CA VAL A 317 18.08 -7.13 19.55
C VAL A 317 18.16 -5.63 19.33
N ARG A 318 17.02 -4.93 19.40
CA ARG A 318 16.97 -3.48 19.21
C ARG A 318 17.76 -2.75 20.28
N GLU A 319 17.61 -3.13 21.56
CA GLU A 319 18.35 -2.56 22.68
C GLU A 319 19.86 -2.76 22.53
N THR A 320 20.28 -3.95 22.07
CA THR A 320 21.69 -4.23 21.80
C THR A 320 22.23 -3.35 20.68
N VAL A 321 21.51 -3.22 19.55
CA VAL A 321 21.93 -2.39 18.42
C VAL A 321 21.99 -0.91 18.82
N LEU A 322 20.98 -0.41 19.54
CA LEU A 322 20.97 0.98 20.03
C LEU A 322 22.08 1.24 21.06
N GLY A 323 22.34 0.26 21.93
CA GLY A 323 23.44 0.33 22.89
C GLY A 323 24.82 0.38 22.22
N LEU A 324 25.01 -0.38 21.15
CA LEU A 324 26.22 -0.32 20.32
C LEU A 324 26.38 1.01 19.61
N GLN A 325 25.30 1.58 19.09
CA GLN A 325 25.31 2.90 18.47
C GLN A 325 25.65 4.02 19.46
N ALA A 326 25.07 3.98 20.66
CA ALA A 326 25.36 4.94 21.73
C ALA A 326 26.80 4.84 22.27
N ALA A 327 27.40 3.63 22.24
CA ALA A 327 28.78 3.42 22.67
C ALA A 327 29.81 3.84 21.58
N ALA A 328 29.38 3.95 20.32
CA ALA A 328 30.20 4.37 19.20
C ALA A 328 30.13 5.88 18.90
N ALA A 329 29.18 6.61 19.50
CA ALA A 329 29.01 8.06 19.42
C ALA A 329 29.74 8.78 20.54
#